data_967262a9fbad8272b96c8417233b0e65
#
_entry.id   967262a9fbad8272b96c8417233b0e65
#
_cell.length_a   1.000
_cell.length_b   1.000
_cell.length_c   1.000
_cell.angle_alpha   90.00
_cell.angle_beta   90.00
_cell.angle_gamma   90.00
#
_symmetry.space_group_name_H-M   'P 1'
#
loop_
_entity.id
_entity.type
_entity.pdbx_description
1 polymer ?
#
loop_
_entity_poly.entity_id
_entity_poly.type
_entity_poly.pdbx_seq_one_letter_code
_entity_poly.pdbx_strand_id
1 'polypeptide(L)'
;MAGWDLKPQGISGVLKTTGEVASKLQTYATSYGDHLTSAASSAGTISAEGGGDGGGGKDGEKAAGGLVALALSQFAEHTTSDLKFVAARAGKSLQGAVDATTAYLNGDLEMAAEAQRKALGAVDLDPKKPGVQDK
;
A
#
# COMPACT_ATOMS: atom_id res chain seq x y z
N MET A 1 18.88 10.53 34.90
CA MET A 1 18.32 10.04 33.63
C MET A 1 18.34 11.18 32.65
N ALA A 2 19.09 11.08 31.58
CA ALA A 2 19.02 12.04 30.51
C ALA A 2 17.65 11.89 29.80
N GLY A 3 16.67 12.68 30.23
CA GLY A 3 15.41 12.78 29.53
C GLY A 3 15.65 13.46 28.18
N TRP A 4 15.16 12.91 27.12
CA TRP A 4 15.15 13.56 25.82
C TRP A 4 14.22 14.78 25.90
N ASP A 5 14.72 15.94 25.52
CA ASP A 5 13.90 17.15 25.41
C ASP A 5 13.07 17.06 24.11
N LEU A 6 11.90 16.43 24.17
CA LEU A 6 11.00 16.34 23.06
C LEU A 6 10.20 17.65 22.94
N LYS A 7 10.17 18.19 21.75
CA LYS A 7 9.32 19.34 21.40
C LYS A 7 8.02 18.85 20.73
N PRO A 8 6.92 18.70 21.49
CA PRO A 8 5.68 18.09 20.99
C PRO A 8 5.13 18.80 19.75
N GLN A 9 5.22 20.14 19.71
CA GLN A 9 4.75 20.92 18.57
C GLN A 9 5.55 20.65 17.29
N GLY A 10 6.87 20.46 17.43
CA GLY A 10 7.74 20.10 16.30
C GLY A 10 7.41 18.72 15.78
N ILE A 11 7.24 17.73 16.67
CA ILE A 11 6.87 16.36 16.31
C ILE A 11 5.50 16.35 15.63
N SER A 12 4.51 17.01 16.20
CA SER A 12 3.17 17.12 15.61
C SER A 12 3.20 17.75 14.21
N GLY A 13 4.01 18.79 14.01
CA GLY A 13 4.19 19.42 12.70
C GLY A 13 4.76 18.44 11.67
N VAL A 14 5.81 17.71 12.02
CA VAL A 14 6.42 16.71 11.13
C VAL A 14 5.44 15.58 10.83
N LEU A 15 4.76 15.04 11.83
CA LEU A 15 3.77 13.96 11.66
C LEU A 15 2.63 14.39 10.76
N LYS A 16 2.12 15.61 10.90
CA LYS A 16 1.09 16.17 10.05
C LYS A 16 1.55 16.25 8.59
N THR A 17 2.70 16.87 8.34
CA THR A 17 3.24 17.02 6.99
C THR A 17 3.51 15.66 6.36
N THR A 18 4.07 14.72 7.11
CA THR A 18 4.33 13.35 6.62
C THR A 18 3.01 12.63 6.33
N GLY A 19 2.00 12.79 7.17
CA GLY A 19 0.67 12.23 6.95
C GLY A 19 0.00 12.78 5.70
N GLU A 20 0.11 14.08 5.44
CA GLU A 20 -0.39 14.72 4.22
C GLU A 20 0.31 14.17 2.96
N VAL A 21 1.62 13.96 3.01
CA VAL A 21 2.37 13.34 1.92
C VAL A 21 1.97 11.88 1.75
N ALA A 22 1.85 11.14 2.83
CA ALA A 22 1.43 9.72 2.80
C ALA A 22 0.02 9.56 2.22
N SER A 23 -0.91 10.47 2.52
CA SER A 23 -2.27 10.44 1.96
C SER A 23 -2.29 10.61 0.43
N LYS A 24 -1.31 11.31 -0.14
CA LYS A 24 -1.18 11.45 -1.60
C LYS A 24 -0.82 10.14 -2.29
N LEU A 25 -0.21 9.19 -1.57
CA LEU A 25 0.08 7.87 -2.13
C LEU A 25 -1.19 7.16 -2.59
N GLN A 26 -2.30 7.32 -1.86
CA GLN A 26 -3.59 6.75 -2.26
C GLN A 26 -4.07 7.36 -3.59
N THR A 27 -3.96 8.67 -3.75
CA THR A 27 -4.35 9.38 -4.97
C THR A 27 -3.48 8.93 -6.14
N TYR A 28 -2.17 8.84 -5.92
CA TYR A 28 -1.24 8.39 -6.98
C TYR A 28 -1.46 6.93 -7.35
N ALA A 29 -1.75 6.05 -6.39
CA ALA A 29 -2.06 4.65 -6.66
C ALA A 29 -3.34 4.51 -7.50
N THR A 30 -4.37 5.31 -7.21
CA THR A 30 -5.60 5.33 -8.01
C THR A 30 -5.32 5.82 -9.43
N SER A 31 -4.68 6.97 -9.60
CA SER A 31 -4.30 7.50 -10.92
C SER A 31 -3.45 6.53 -11.72
N TYR A 32 -2.52 5.85 -11.06
CA TYR A 32 -1.70 4.83 -11.69
C TYR A 32 -2.53 3.67 -12.22
N GLY A 33 -3.49 3.18 -11.44
CA GLY A 33 -4.44 2.14 -11.86
C GLY A 33 -5.27 2.58 -13.08
N ASP A 34 -5.78 3.80 -13.08
CA ASP A 34 -6.54 4.37 -14.18
C ASP A 34 -5.71 4.47 -15.47
N HIS A 35 -4.46 4.91 -15.36
CA HIS A 35 -3.52 4.97 -16.49
C HIS A 35 -3.19 3.60 -17.04
N LEU A 36 -2.98 2.60 -16.18
CA LEU A 36 -2.74 1.22 -16.63
C LEU A 36 -3.96 0.63 -17.34
N THR A 37 -5.16 0.88 -16.83
CA THR A 37 -6.41 0.45 -17.47
C THR A 37 -6.58 1.10 -18.84
N SER A 38 -6.31 2.39 -18.95
CA SER A 38 -6.35 3.11 -20.21
C SER A 38 -5.30 2.59 -21.21
N ALA A 39 -4.09 2.34 -20.75
CA ALA A 39 -3.03 1.76 -21.57
C ALA A 39 -3.39 0.36 -22.06
N ALA A 40 -3.97 -0.49 -21.20
CA ALA A 40 -4.44 -1.82 -21.57
C ALA A 40 -5.54 -1.78 -22.63
N SER A 41 -6.47 -0.83 -22.52
CA SER A 41 -7.53 -0.62 -23.53
C SER A 41 -6.98 -0.19 -24.88
N SER A 42 -5.85 0.53 -24.89
CA SER A 42 -5.21 1.04 -26.10
C SER A 42 -4.17 0.08 -26.70
N ALA A 43 -3.87 -1.03 -26.00
CA ALA A 43 -2.73 -1.91 -26.32
C ALA A 43 -2.97 -2.84 -27.53
N GLY A 44 -4.12 -2.76 -28.19
CA GLY A 44 -4.44 -3.57 -29.36
C GLY A 44 -4.91 -4.98 -29.04
N THR A 45 -5.20 -5.74 -30.07
CA THR A 45 -5.90 -7.05 -29.98
C THR A 45 -5.02 -8.23 -30.43
N ILE A 46 -3.70 -8.12 -30.41
CA ILE A 46 -2.81 -9.25 -30.78
C ILE A 46 -2.94 -10.33 -29.69
N SER A 47 -3.56 -11.44 -30.08
CA SER A 47 -3.74 -12.60 -29.18
C SER A 47 -2.46 -13.40 -29.03
N ALA A 48 -2.28 -14.07 -27.88
CA ALA A 48 -1.19 -14.99 -27.64
C ALA A 48 -1.26 -16.27 -28.49
N GLU A 49 -2.46 -16.60 -28.98
CA GLU A 49 -2.66 -17.73 -29.87
C GLU A 49 -2.38 -17.30 -31.31
N GLY A 50 -1.24 -17.72 -31.81
CA GLY A 50 -0.86 -17.58 -33.22
C GLY A 50 -1.94 -18.18 -34.09
N GLY A 51 -2.39 -17.40 -35.06
CA GLY A 51 -3.34 -17.67 -36.09
C GLY A 51 -3.71 -19.12 -36.34
N GLY A 52 -4.87 -19.49 -35.88
CA GLY A 52 -5.58 -20.70 -36.23
C GLY A 52 -7.07 -20.35 -36.34
N ASP A 53 -7.53 -20.37 -37.57
CA ASP A 53 -8.91 -20.26 -37.95
C ASP A 53 -9.81 -21.24 -37.18
N GLY A 54 -10.91 -20.75 -36.68
CA GLY A 54 -12.13 -21.53 -36.49
C GLY A 54 -12.26 -22.32 -35.20
N GLY A 55 -13.25 -21.98 -34.46
CA GLY A 55 -13.83 -22.91 -33.50
C GLY A 55 -14.44 -22.23 -32.29
N GLY A 56 -15.75 -22.02 -32.33
CA GLY A 56 -16.56 -21.60 -31.18
C GLY A 56 -16.36 -22.55 -30.02
N GLY A 57 -15.81 -22.04 -28.94
CA GLY A 57 -15.82 -22.65 -27.61
C GLY A 57 -16.64 -21.77 -26.70
N LYS A 58 -17.73 -22.31 -26.20
CA LYS A 58 -18.56 -21.73 -25.14
C LYS A 58 -17.77 -21.69 -23.86
N ASP A 59 -18.03 -20.63 -23.07
CA ASP A 59 -17.66 -20.52 -21.65
C ASP A 59 -16.17 -20.38 -21.32
N GLY A 60 -15.63 -19.24 -21.65
CA GLY A 60 -14.42 -18.67 -21.06
C GLY A 60 -14.50 -17.17 -21.20
N GLU A 61 -14.47 -16.43 -20.11
CA GLU A 61 -14.31 -14.98 -20.15
C GLU A 61 -13.14 -14.67 -21.07
N LYS A 62 -13.45 -14.23 -22.28
CA LYS A 62 -12.44 -13.72 -23.20
C LYS A 62 -11.80 -12.54 -22.50
N ALA A 63 -10.55 -12.70 -22.10
CA ALA A 63 -9.72 -11.58 -21.76
C ALA A 63 -9.81 -10.61 -22.94
N ALA A 64 -10.57 -9.54 -22.77
CA ALA A 64 -10.82 -8.53 -23.80
C ALA A 64 -9.56 -7.67 -23.94
N GLY A 65 -8.48 -8.27 -24.44
CA GLY A 65 -7.21 -7.58 -24.61
C GLY A 65 -6.14 -8.51 -25.15
N GLY A 66 -5.25 -7.97 -25.96
CA GLY A 66 -4.12 -8.72 -26.51
C GLY A 66 -3.07 -9.05 -25.45
N LEU A 67 -1.95 -9.64 -25.90
CA LEU A 67 -0.79 -10.00 -25.06
C LEU A 67 -0.29 -8.83 -24.19
N VAL A 68 -0.30 -7.63 -24.73
CA VAL A 68 0.16 -6.43 -24.02
C VAL A 68 -0.82 -6.09 -22.88
N ALA A 69 -2.13 -6.21 -23.11
CA ALA A 69 -3.12 -5.97 -22.07
C ALA A 69 -3.00 -6.99 -20.94
N LEU A 70 -2.74 -8.26 -21.25
CA LEU A 70 -2.50 -9.30 -20.25
C LEU A 70 -1.24 -9.01 -19.43
N ALA A 71 -0.14 -8.65 -20.09
CA ALA A 71 1.09 -8.30 -19.41
C ALA A 71 0.92 -7.07 -18.50
N LEU A 72 0.19 -6.05 -18.96
CA LEU A 72 -0.11 -4.87 -18.17
C LEU A 72 -1.00 -5.19 -16.95
N SER A 73 -1.97 -6.10 -17.12
CA SER A 73 -2.83 -6.51 -16.00
C SER A 73 -2.03 -7.25 -14.92
N GLN A 74 -1.17 -8.19 -15.30
CA GLN A 74 -0.28 -8.88 -14.37
C GLN A 74 0.69 -7.92 -13.66
N PHE A 75 1.25 -6.98 -14.40
CA PHE A 75 2.11 -5.94 -13.84
C PHE A 75 1.34 -5.06 -12.85
N ALA A 76 0.09 -4.69 -13.19
CA ALA A 76 -0.77 -3.88 -12.33
C ALA A 76 -1.11 -4.60 -11.02
N GLU A 77 -1.40 -5.90 -11.05
CA GLU A 77 -1.68 -6.69 -9.86
C GLU A 77 -0.50 -6.70 -8.89
N HIS A 78 0.70 -6.99 -9.40
CA HIS A 78 1.92 -6.96 -8.60
C HIS A 78 2.19 -5.57 -8.00
N THR A 79 2.18 -4.54 -8.85
CA THR A 79 2.48 -3.18 -8.41
C THR A 79 1.43 -2.63 -7.44
N THR A 80 0.16 -3.00 -7.62
CA THR A 80 -0.91 -2.60 -6.69
C THR A 80 -0.70 -3.20 -5.31
N SER A 81 -0.25 -4.44 -5.23
CA SER A 81 0.10 -5.09 -3.96
C SER A 81 1.24 -4.36 -3.26
N ASP A 82 2.30 -4.03 -3.99
CA ASP A 82 3.45 -3.28 -3.47
C ASP A 82 3.05 -1.88 -2.98
N LEU A 83 2.23 -1.17 -3.74
CA LEU A 83 1.73 0.15 -3.35
C LEU A 83 0.86 0.09 -2.08
N LYS A 84 0.01 -0.92 -1.95
CA LYS A 84 -0.77 -1.16 -0.73
C LYS A 84 0.14 -1.42 0.47
N PHE A 85 1.18 -2.23 0.28
CA PHE A 85 2.16 -2.51 1.32
C PHE A 85 2.88 -1.23 1.77
N VAL A 86 3.35 -0.41 0.83
CA VAL A 86 4.03 0.86 1.14
C VAL A 86 3.10 1.81 1.91
N ALA A 87 1.85 1.94 1.47
CA ALA A 87 0.86 2.81 2.13
C ALA A 87 0.54 2.33 3.56
N ALA A 88 0.31 1.02 3.73
CA ALA A 88 0.04 0.43 5.03
C ALA A 88 1.26 0.55 5.96
N ARG A 89 2.47 0.38 5.44
CA ARG A 89 3.72 0.55 6.18
C ARG A 89 3.90 2.00 6.65
N ALA A 90 3.65 2.96 5.77
CA ALA A 90 3.72 4.38 6.13
C ALA A 90 2.71 4.73 7.22
N GLY A 91 1.46 4.27 7.09
CA GLY A 91 0.41 4.47 8.10
C GLY A 91 0.80 3.88 9.47
N LYS A 92 1.30 2.64 9.48
CA LYS A 92 1.74 1.98 10.72
C LYS A 92 2.91 2.71 11.39
N SER A 93 3.86 3.20 10.60
CA SER A 93 5.00 3.95 11.11
C SER A 93 4.56 5.30 11.71
N LEU A 94 3.67 6.02 11.05
CA LEU A 94 3.11 7.27 11.55
C LEU A 94 2.34 7.07 12.85
N GLN A 95 1.46 6.06 12.90
CA GLN A 95 0.70 5.74 14.10
C GLN A 95 1.62 5.38 15.27
N GLY A 96 2.63 4.54 15.02
CA GLY A 96 3.61 4.17 16.04
C GLY A 96 4.40 5.37 16.57
N ALA A 97 4.70 6.36 15.72
CA ALA A 97 5.38 7.59 16.16
C ALA A 97 4.46 8.45 17.03
N VAL A 98 3.16 8.52 16.71
CA VAL A 98 2.16 9.20 17.55
C VAL A 98 2.05 8.52 18.92
N ASP A 99 1.86 7.21 18.92
CA ASP A 99 1.67 6.42 20.14
C ASP A 99 2.90 6.50 21.05
N ALA A 100 4.10 6.35 20.47
CA ALA A 100 5.35 6.44 21.22
C ALA A 100 5.57 7.85 21.80
N THR A 101 5.25 8.89 21.04
CA THR A 101 5.37 10.28 21.51
C THR A 101 4.40 10.55 22.65
N THR A 102 3.16 10.08 22.52
CA THR A 102 2.14 10.24 23.56
C THR A 102 2.52 9.52 24.84
N ALA A 103 2.98 8.27 24.75
CA ALA A 103 3.43 7.50 25.90
C ALA A 103 4.63 8.17 26.58
N TYR A 104 5.59 8.64 25.80
CA TYR A 104 6.76 9.34 26.32
C TYR A 104 6.39 10.61 27.09
N LEU A 105 5.47 11.43 26.54
CA LEU A 105 4.99 12.65 27.18
C LEU A 105 4.22 12.37 28.48
N ASN A 106 3.57 11.21 28.56
CA ASN A 106 2.91 10.75 29.78
C ASN A 106 3.87 10.13 30.80
N GLY A 107 5.16 10.06 30.49
CA GLY A 107 6.19 9.51 31.36
C GLY A 107 6.30 7.99 31.34
N ASP A 108 5.60 7.30 30.45
CA ASP A 108 5.65 5.85 30.28
C ASP A 108 6.66 5.46 29.19
N LEU A 109 7.92 5.32 29.60
CA LEU A 109 9.01 4.97 28.70
C LEU A 109 8.92 3.53 28.18
N GLU A 110 8.33 2.63 28.95
CA GLU A 110 8.16 1.24 28.55
C GLU A 110 7.10 1.14 27.44
N MET A 111 5.95 1.77 27.62
CA MET A 111 4.92 1.87 26.60
C MET A 111 5.41 2.58 25.34
N ALA A 112 6.24 3.62 25.47
CA ALA A 112 6.84 4.30 24.32
C ALA A 112 7.74 3.36 23.52
N ALA A 113 8.58 2.56 24.19
CA ALA A 113 9.44 1.57 23.54
C ALA A 113 8.64 0.43 22.90
N GLU A 114 7.54 0.01 23.53
CA GLU A 114 6.63 -0.99 22.96
C GLU A 114 5.93 -0.47 21.72
N ALA A 115 5.40 0.76 21.72
CA ALA A 115 4.78 1.39 20.57
C ALA A 115 5.73 1.44 19.37
N GLN A 116 7.01 1.78 19.60
CA GLN A 116 8.03 1.76 18.54
C GLN A 116 8.25 0.35 17.99
N ARG A 117 8.36 -0.66 18.84
CA ARG A 117 8.52 -2.06 18.40
C ARG A 117 7.33 -2.53 17.56
N LYS A 118 6.11 -2.20 17.98
CA LYS A 118 4.89 -2.52 17.22
C LYS A 118 4.84 -1.81 15.86
N ALA A 119 5.31 -0.58 15.78
CA ALA A 119 5.39 0.16 14.54
C ALA A 119 6.34 -0.50 13.52
N LEU A 120 7.40 -1.14 14.00
CA LEU A 120 8.37 -1.88 13.18
C LEU A 120 7.89 -3.28 12.78
N GLY A 121 6.87 -3.81 13.43
CA GLY A 121 6.32 -5.15 13.15
C GLY A 121 5.72 -5.30 11.74
N ALA A 122 5.33 -6.52 11.39
CA ALA A 122 4.73 -6.83 10.10
C ALA A 122 3.47 -5.99 9.81
N VAL A 123 3.26 -5.71 8.53
CA VAL A 123 2.05 -5.02 8.04
C VAL A 123 1.06 -6.06 7.55
N ASP A 124 -0.17 -6.02 8.05
CA ASP A 124 -1.27 -6.83 7.55
C ASP A 124 -1.98 -6.08 6.43
N LEU A 125 -2.08 -6.71 5.27
CA LEU A 125 -2.78 -6.19 4.10
C LEU A 125 -4.18 -6.78 3.93
N ASP A 126 -4.57 -7.74 4.79
CA ASP A 126 -5.90 -8.36 4.72
C ASP A 126 -6.90 -7.55 5.57
N PRO A 127 -7.85 -6.82 4.94
CA PRO A 127 -8.82 -6.01 5.69
C PRO A 127 -9.84 -6.87 6.46
N LYS A 128 -9.86 -8.19 6.25
CA LYS A 128 -10.77 -9.13 6.93
C LYS A 128 -10.20 -9.73 8.20
N LYS A 129 -8.93 -9.52 8.48
CA LYS A 129 -8.28 -9.97 9.72
C LYS A 129 -7.87 -8.75 10.55
N PRO A 130 -8.70 -8.30 11.50
CA PRO A 130 -8.29 -7.29 12.44
C PRO A 130 -7.21 -7.88 13.35
N GLY A 131 -5.97 -7.41 13.18
CA GLY A 131 -4.86 -7.69 14.06
C GLY A 131 -4.34 -9.13 13.97
N VAL A 132 -3.26 -9.34 13.26
CA VAL A 132 -2.43 -10.52 13.49
C VAL A 132 -1.89 -10.38 14.90
N GLN A 133 -2.29 -11.28 15.75
CA GLN A 133 -1.68 -11.44 17.07
C GLN A 133 -0.24 -11.88 16.82
N ASP A 134 0.69 -11.01 17.20
CA ASP A 134 2.10 -11.37 17.26
C ASP A 134 2.25 -12.53 18.25
N LYS A 135 2.72 -13.66 17.73
CA LYS A 135 3.30 -14.70 18.56
C LYS A 135 4.73 -14.37 18.86
#